data_a423e2d006d32c37f26e1f9e645240ad
#
_entry.id   a423e2d006d32c37f26e1f9e645240ad
#
_cell.length_a   1.000
_cell.length_b   1.000
_cell.length_c   1.000
_cell.angle_alpha   90.00
_cell.angle_beta   90.00
_cell.angle_gamma   90.00
#
_symmetry.space_group_name_H-M   'P 1'
#
loop_
_entity.id
_entity.type
_entity.pdbx_description
1 polymer ?
#
loop_
_entity_poly.entity_id
_entity_poly.type
_entity_poly.pdbx_seq_one_letter_code
_entity_poly.pdbx_strand_id
1 'polypeptide(L)'
;MVKDFVLSNHSAPEYLNKIDCLNYQGFNLILFDGTDGLICSNRGFEKKLNEGETYAIGNKPIENKSEKILSAEEDFVKILSSEISGKSLFEMMQAPINKPLEFSEAFTKENHGREFPYRFIATDIYGTRSTTSIIIDKNNEAEIEETSFNEAREIVKSKKFKLEIK
;
A
#
# COMPACT_ATOMS: atom_id res chain seq x y z
N MET A 1 -11.45 -11.86 -5.18
CA MET A 1 -11.47 -11.04 -3.95
C MET A 1 -11.58 -9.54 -4.27
N VAL A 2 -10.53 -8.81 -4.68
CA VAL A 2 -10.62 -7.35 -4.92
C VAL A 2 -11.65 -7.00 -6.01
N LYS A 3 -11.58 -7.66 -7.17
CA LYS A 3 -12.53 -7.47 -8.27
C LYS A 3 -13.98 -7.72 -7.84
N ASP A 4 -14.20 -8.75 -7.04
CA ASP A 4 -15.55 -9.14 -6.61
C ASP A 4 -16.14 -8.10 -5.64
N PHE A 5 -15.31 -7.48 -4.80
CA PHE A 5 -15.72 -6.36 -3.95
C PHE A 5 -16.18 -5.17 -4.81
N VAL A 6 -15.34 -4.73 -5.74
CA VAL A 6 -15.63 -3.57 -6.60
C VAL A 6 -16.89 -3.78 -7.46
N LEU A 7 -17.19 -5.03 -7.83
CA LEU A 7 -18.40 -5.37 -8.60
C LEU A 7 -19.61 -5.71 -7.72
N SER A 8 -19.45 -5.72 -6.41
CA SER A 8 -20.54 -5.99 -5.48
C SER A 8 -21.21 -4.71 -5.00
N ASN A 9 -22.40 -4.85 -4.42
CA ASN A 9 -23.09 -3.78 -3.71
C ASN A 9 -22.98 -3.95 -2.19
N HIS A 10 -21.94 -4.67 -1.72
CA HIS A 10 -21.74 -4.90 -0.29
C HIS A 10 -20.91 -3.79 0.32
N SER A 11 -21.28 -3.41 1.54
CA SER A 11 -20.39 -2.61 2.39
C SER A 11 -19.08 -3.34 2.69
N ALA A 12 -18.05 -2.62 3.08
CA ALA A 12 -16.77 -3.21 3.43
C ALA A 12 -16.86 -4.30 4.52
N PRO A 13 -17.63 -4.11 5.63
CA PRO A 13 -17.84 -5.16 6.63
C PRO A 13 -18.61 -6.38 6.09
N GLU A 14 -19.67 -6.16 5.31
CA GLU A 14 -20.45 -7.27 4.74
C GLU A 14 -19.62 -8.13 3.78
N TYR A 15 -18.77 -7.49 2.99
CA TYR A 15 -17.90 -8.21 2.07
C TYR A 15 -16.84 -9.00 2.82
N LEU A 16 -16.22 -8.43 3.86
CA LEU A 16 -15.22 -9.12 4.68
C LEU A 16 -15.77 -10.43 5.26
N ASN A 17 -17.01 -10.40 5.76
CA ASN A 17 -17.69 -11.59 6.32
C ASN A 17 -17.95 -12.70 5.28
N LYS A 18 -17.86 -12.40 3.98
CA LYS A 18 -18.06 -13.36 2.88
C LYS A 18 -16.75 -13.95 2.36
N ILE A 19 -15.60 -13.37 2.72
CA ILE A 19 -14.31 -13.87 2.27
C ILE A 19 -13.98 -15.15 3.02
N ASP A 20 -13.86 -16.26 2.29
CA ASP A 20 -13.26 -17.46 2.83
C ASP A 20 -11.74 -17.32 2.87
N CYS A 21 -11.25 -16.79 3.99
CA CYS A 21 -9.83 -16.49 4.20
C CYS A 21 -8.92 -17.71 4.09
N LEU A 22 -9.45 -18.93 4.28
CA LEU A 22 -8.68 -20.18 4.21
C LEU A 22 -8.24 -20.51 2.78
N ASN A 23 -8.93 -19.98 1.79
CA ASN A 23 -8.60 -20.20 0.37
C ASN A 23 -7.44 -19.32 -0.14
N TYR A 24 -6.87 -18.49 0.72
CA TYR A 24 -5.83 -17.53 0.32
C TYR A 24 -4.57 -17.68 1.17
N GLN A 25 -3.43 -17.42 0.54
CA GLN A 25 -2.19 -17.19 1.29
C GLN A 25 -2.33 -15.93 2.15
N GLY A 26 -1.37 -15.67 3.05
CA GLY A 26 -1.39 -14.49 3.89
C GLY A 26 -1.54 -13.20 3.08
N PHE A 27 -2.52 -12.36 3.43
CA PHE A 27 -2.77 -11.07 2.80
C PHE A 27 -3.12 -10.00 3.84
N ASN A 28 -2.86 -8.77 3.47
CA ASN A 28 -3.46 -7.58 4.06
C ASN A 28 -4.37 -6.94 3.00
N LEU A 29 -5.57 -6.57 3.37
CA LEU A 29 -6.58 -6.01 2.48
C LEU A 29 -7.12 -4.71 3.06
N ILE A 30 -7.22 -3.68 2.21
CA ILE A 30 -7.93 -2.45 2.50
C ILE A 30 -9.20 -2.46 1.67
N LEU A 31 -10.33 -2.29 2.32
CA LEU A 31 -11.64 -2.14 1.70
C LEU A 31 -12.16 -0.73 2.00
N PHE A 32 -12.66 -0.05 0.97
CA PHE A 32 -13.32 1.24 1.10
C PHE A 32 -14.53 1.26 0.17
N ASP A 33 -15.71 1.54 0.71
CA ASP A 33 -16.99 1.54 -0.02
C ASP A 33 -17.55 2.94 -0.30
N GLY A 34 -16.72 3.97 -0.08
CA GLY A 34 -17.12 5.38 -0.21
C GLY A 34 -17.56 6.02 1.12
N THR A 35 -17.87 5.21 2.13
CA THR A 35 -18.30 5.65 3.46
C THR A 35 -17.43 5.06 4.57
N ASP A 36 -17.31 3.75 4.57
CA ASP A 36 -16.56 3.00 5.56
C ASP A 36 -15.28 2.42 4.96
N GLY A 37 -14.21 2.50 5.72
CA GLY A 37 -12.94 1.88 5.40
C GLY A 37 -12.54 0.84 6.42
N LEU A 38 -12.04 -0.30 5.96
CA LEU A 38 -11.50 -1.38 6.79
C LEU A 38 -10.12 -1.80 6.32
N ILE A 39 -9.26 -2.09 7.28
CA ILE A 39 -8.04 -2.85 7.05
C ILE A 39 -8.21 -4.20 7.71
N CYS A 40 -7.97 -5.26 6.97
CA CYS A 40 -8.03 -6.61 7.50
C CYS A 40 -6.88 -7.48 7.00
N SER A 41 -6.61 -8.53 7.76
CA SER A 41 -5.64 -9.57 7.42
C SER A 41 -6.23 -10.93 7.75
N ASN A 42 -6.03 -11.91 6.89
CA ASN A 42 -6.40 -13.30 7.22
C ASN A 42 -5.49 -13.95 8.28
N ARG A 43 -4.62 -13.17 8.90
CA ARG A 43 -3.81 -13.57 10.07
C ARG A 43 -4.38 -13.06 11.40
N GLY A 44 -5.68 -12.71 11.42
CA GLY A 44 -6.40 -12.36 12.65
C GLY A 44 -6.40 -10.89 13.02
N PHE A 45 -6.27 -10.00 12.03
CA PHE A 45 -6.33 -8.55 12.26
C PHE A 45 -7.49 -7.92 11.49
N GLU A 46 -8.24 -7.03 12.16
CA GLU A 46 -9.25 -6.18 11.57
C GLU A 46 -9.25 -4.82 12.26
N LYS A 47 -9.29 -3.74 11.51
CA LYS A 47 -9.39 -2.38 12.04
C LYS A 47 -10.22 -1.50 11.12
N LYS A 48 -11.19 -0.78 11.67
CA LYS A 48 -11.89 0.29 10.96
C LYS A 48 -10.94 1.48 10.76
N LEU A 49 -10.97 2.06 9.56
CA LEU A 49 -10.27 3.31 9.27
C LEU A 49 -11.07 4.47 9.87
N ASN A 50 -10.40 5.34 10.60
CA ASN A 50 -10.99 6.54 11.17
C ASN A 50 -10.54 7.77 10.40
N GLU A 51 -11.44 8.72 10.26
CA GLU A 51 -11.12 10.03 9.68
C GLU A 51 -10.02 10.73 10.52
N GLY A 52 -9.09 11.37 9.84
CA GLY A 52 -7.96 12.06 10.47
C GLY A 52 -6.81 11.17 10.96
N GLU A 53 -6.94 9.84 10.88
CA GLU A 53 -5.86 8.92 11.21
C GLU A 53 -5.08 8.49 9.94
N THR A 54 -3.80 8.20 10.11
CA THR A 54 -2.95 7.62 9.06
C THR A 54 -2.61 6.18 9.37
N TYR A 55 -2.51 5.38 8.33
CA TYR A 55 -2.22 3.95 8.45
C TYR A 55 -1.18 3.54 7.42
N ALA A 56 -0.15 2.84 7.86
CA ALA A 56 0.81 2.20 6.97
C ALA A 56 0.86 0.70 7.23
N ILE A 57 0.87 -0.05 6.15
CA ILE A 57 0.80 -1.51 6.16
C ILE A 57 1.99 -2.07 5.40
N GLY A 58 2.64 -3.05 5.98
CA GLY A 58 3.70 -3.82 5.35
C GLY A 58 3.36 -5.31 5.25
N ASN A 59 4.37 -6.12 5.07
CA ASN A 59 4.23 -7.57 4.99
C ASN A 59 4.03 -8.26 6.35
N LYS A 60 4.29 -7.55 7.44
CA LYS A 60 4.09 -8.03 8.81
C LYS A 60 2.68 -7.68 9.30
N PRO A 61 2.21 -8.33 10.38
CA PRO A 61 1.02 -7.89 11.09
C PRO A 61 1.12 -6.40 11.44
N ILE A 62 0.01 -5.68 11.33
CA ILE A 62 -0.04 -4.20 11.48
C ILE A 62 0.48 -3.74 12.85
N GLU A 63 0.35 -4.58 13.87
CA GLU A 63 0.83 -4.29 15.23
C GLU A 63 2.36 -4.27 15.34
N ASN A 64 3.05 -4.96 14.44
CA ASN A 64 4.52 -5.07 14.42
C ASN A 64 5.11 -4.17 13.32
N LYS A 65 5.03 -2.86 13.52
CA LYS A 65 5.56 -1.89 12.56
C LYS A 65 7.08 -1.95 12.52
N SER A 66 7.63 -2.16 11.33
CA SER A 66 9.06 -2.02 11.08
C SER A 66 9.45 -0.54 10.92
N GLU A 67 10.74 -0.24 11.00
CA GLU A 67 11.26 1.12 10.83
C GLU A 67 10.79 1.76 9.52
N LYS A 68 10.75 0.99 8.42
CA LYS A 68 10.27 1.53 7.13
C LYS A 68 8.79 1.91 7.17
N ILE A 69 7.97 1.20 7.94
CA ILE A 69 6.54 1.50 8.10
C ILE A 69 6.35 2.75 8.96
N LEU A 70 7.09 2.86 10.07
CA LEU A 70 7.08 4.06 10.92
C LEU A 70 7.53 5.29 10.12
N SER A 71 8.64 5.18 9.41
CA SER A 71 9.16 6.25 8.53
C SER A 71 8.15 6.61 7.42
N ALA A 72 7.41 5.65 6.87
CA ALA A 72 6.38 5.91 5.87
C ALA A 72 5.21 6.71 6.46
N GLU A 73 4.76 6.38 7.67
CA GLU A 73 3.71 7.14 8.37
C GLU A 73 4.15 8.58 8.63
N GLU A 74 5.36 8.79 9.14
CA GLU A 74 5.91 10.13 9.38
C GLU A 74 5.97 10.98 8.11
N ASP A 75 6.46 10.42 7.01
CA ASP A 75 6.57 11.12 5.74
C ASP A 75 5.19 11.40 5.14
N PHE A 76 4.24 10.49 5.30
CA PHE A 76 2.87 10.70 4.85
C PHE A 76 2.19 11.83 5.63
N VAL A 77 2.37 11.90 6.96
CA VAL A 77 1.87 13.01 7.78
C VAL A 77 2.44 14.36 7.32
N LYS A 78 3.72 14.41 6.93
CA LYS A 78 4.31 15.63 6.37
C LYS A 78 3.64 16.04 5.06
N ILE A 79 3.35 15.08 4.17
CA ILE A 79 2.63 15.34 2.91
C ILE A 79 1.22 15.84 3.19
N LEU A 80 0.50 15.24 4.14
CA LEU A 80 -0.85 15.69 4.53
C LEU A 80 -0.87 17.14 5.04
N SER A 81 0.25 17.61 5.60
CA SER A 81 0.41 18.99 6.06
C SER A 81 0.83 19.98 4.96
N SER A 82 0.99 19.50 3.73
CA SER A 82 1.40 20.28 2.55
C SER A 82 0.43 20.05 1.39
N GLU A 83 0.91 20.07 0.15
CA GLU A 83 0.11 19.79 -1.03
C GLU A 83 0.14 18.28 -1.34
N ILE A 84 -1.01 17.61 -1.24
CA ILE A 84 -1.18 16.21 -1.62
C ILE A 84 -1.32 16.12 -3.14
N SER A 85 -0.45 15.31 -3.75
CA SER A 85 -0.50 15.02 -5.19
C SER A 85 0.02 13.61 -5.46
N GLY A 86 -0.32 13.05 -6.62
CA GLY A 86 0.26 11.77 -7.07
C GLY A 86 1.79 11.84 -7.10
N LYS A 87 2.36 13.00 -7.47
CA LYS A 87 3.81 13.22 -7.48
C LYS A 87 4.41 13.15 -6.08
N SER A 88 3.85 13.88 -5.09
CA SER A 88 4.37 13.87 -3.72
C SER A 88 4.29 12.47 -3.08
N LEU A 89 3.20 11.73 -3.35
CA LEU A 89 3.04 10.35 -2.90
C LEU A 89 4.04 9.40 -3.59
N PHE A 90 4.27 9.59 -4.89
CA PHE A 90 5.26 8.81 -5.62
C PHE A 90 6.67 9.05 -5.07
N GLU A 91 7.08 10.30 -4.88
CA GLU A 91 8.38 10.66 -4.32
C GLU A 91 8.56 10.08 -2.90
N MET A 92 7.53 10.13 -2.07
CA MET A 92 7.53 9.50 -0.74
C MET A 92 7.80 8.00 -0.83
N MET A 93 7.20 7.30 -1.78
CA MET A 93 7.41 5.85 -1.96
C MET A 93 8.81 5.52 -2.49
N GLN A 94 9.47 6.45 -3.19
CA GLN A 94 10.86 6.31 -3.64
C GLN A 94 11.88 6.64 -2.53
N ALA A 95 11.48 7.37 -1.51
CA ALA A 95 12.36 7.80 -0.42
C ALA A 95 12.49 6.71 0.68
N PRO A 96 13.60 6.68 1.39
CA PRO A 96 14.83 7.35 1.01
C PRO A 96 15.41 6.75 -0.27
N ILE A 97 16.02 7.57 -1.13
CA ILE A 97 16.76 7.07 -2.29
C ILE A 97 18.01 6.41 -1.75
N ASN A 98 18.00 5.12 -1.71
CA ASN A 98 19.05 4.34 -1.10
C ASN A 98 19.90 3.65 -2.16
N LYS A 99 21.12 3.37 -1.76
CA LYS A 99 22.01 2.56 -2.58
C LYS A 99 21.34 1.21 -2.87
N PRO A 100 21.41 0.70 -4.11
CA PRO A 100 20.95 -0.64 -4.39
C PRO A 100 21.60 -1.66 -3.44
N LEU A 101 20.80 -2.57 -2.91
CA LEU A 101 21.24 -3.63 -2.02
C LEU A 101 21.40 -4.93 -2.80
N GLU A 102 22.41 -5.70 -2.46
CA GLU A 102 22.45 -7.12 -2.83
C GLU A 102 21.26 -7.83 -2.18
N PHE A 103 20.63 -8.76 -2.90
CA PHE A 103 19.48 -9.47 -2.38
C PHE A 103 19.78 -10.19 -1.06
N SER A 104 20.98 -10.72 -0.93
CA SER A 104 21.49 -11.37 0.30
C SER A 104 21.57 -10.43 1.50
N GLU A 105 21.86 -9.14 1.28
CA GLU A 105 21.94 -8.13 2.34
C GLU A 105 20.58 -7.75 2.91
N ALA A 106 19.51 -7.95 2.12
CA ALA A 106 18.13 -7.70 2.53
C ALA A 106 17.59 -8.78 3.49
N PHE A 107 18.30 -9.87 3.68
CA PHE A 107 17.94 -10.94 4.61
C PHE A 107 18.70 -10.79 5.92
N THR A 108 18.04 -10.32 6.96
CA THR A 108 18.62 -10.39 8.30
C THR A 108 18.31 -11.73 8.96
N LYS A 109 19.31 -12.34 9.62
CA LYS A 109 19.15 -13.60 10.36
C LYS A 109 18.10 -13.51 11.49
N GLU A 110 17.90 -12.30 12.00
CA GLU A 110 17.02 -12.04 13.17
C GLU A 110 15.53 -12.08 12.83
N ASN A 111 15.15 -11.91 11.59
CA ASN A 111 13.75 -11.69 11.21
C ASN A 111 13.04 -12.90 10.60
N HIS A 112 13.64 -14.09 10.54
CA HIS A 112 13.08 -15.31 9.92
C HIS A 112 12.27 -15.08 8.62
N GLY A 113 12.27 -13.88 8.10
CA GLY A 113 11.47 -13.42 6.96
C GLY A 113 12.09 -12.15 6.39
N ARG A 114 12.35 -12.23 5.20
CA ARG A 114 12.72 -11.28 4.17
C ARG A 114 12.14 -9.90 4.41
N GLU A 115 12.78 -9.05 5.19
CA GLU A 115 12.40 -7.68 5.36
C GLU A 115 13.36 -6.77 4.60
N PHE A 116 12.84 -6.18 3.53
CA PHE A 116 13.58 -5.15 2.82
C PHE A 116 13.48 -3.84 3.62
N PRO A 117 14.62 -3.18 3.91
CA PRO A 117 14.63 -1.98 4.76
C PRO A 117 14.01 -0.75 4.08
N TYR A 118 13.78 -0.80 2.76
CA TYR A 118 13.32 0.33 1.98
C TYR A 118 11.90 0.14 1.45
N ARG A 119 11.19 1.25 1.24
CA ARG A 119 9.87 1.27 0.58
C ARG A 119 10.01 0.91 -0.90
N PHE A 120 10.94 1.52 -1.59
CA PHE A 120 11.31 1.16 -2.95
C PHE A 120 12.43 0.13 -2.91
N ILE A 121 12.12 -1.08 -3.30
CA ILE A 121 13.06 -2.19 -3.27
C ILE A 121 13.82 -2.24 -4.58
N ALA A 122 15.14 -2.27 -4.47
CA ALA A 122 16.08 -2.29 -5.57
C ALA A 122 17.22 -3.25 -5.24
N THR A 123 17.12 -4.51 -5.65
CA THR A 123 18.17 -5.51 -5.54
C THR A 123 18.56 -6.05 -6.92
N ASP A 124 19.56 -6.88 -6.98
CA ASP A 124 20.04 -7.53 -8.22
C ASP A 124 19.01 -8.45 -8.86
N ILE A 125 18.19 -9.14 -8.05
CA ILE A 125 17.22 -10.15 -8.52
C ILE A 125 15.77 -9.88 -8.13
N TYR A 126 15.50 -8.89 -7.28
CA TYR A 126 14.15 -8.57 -6.81
C TYR A 126 13.95 -7.07 -6.68
N GLY A 127 12.76 -6.57 -6.97
CA GLY A 127 12.50 -5.15 -6.84
C GLY A 127 11.03 -4.75 -6.95
N THR A 128 10.78 -3.49 -6.63
CA THR A 128 9.47 -2.87 -6.80
C THR A 128 9.11 -2.84 -8.28
N ARG A 129 7.94 -3.36 -8.62
CA ARG A 129 7.44 -3.45 -10.01
C ARG A 129 6.51 -2.30 -10.35
N SER A 130 5.82 -1.76 -9.39
CA SER A 130 4.95 -0.58 -9.57
C SER A 130 4.76 0.17 -8.28
N THR A 131 4.41 1.45 -8.42
CA THR A 131 3.90 2.31 -7.35
C THR A 131 2.58 2.89 -7.81
N THR A 132 1.55 2.76 -6.98
CA THR A 132 0.22 3.27 -7.27
C THR A 132 -0.19 4.24 -6.17
N SER A 133 -0.68 5.41 -6.56
CA SER A 133 -1.34 6.35 -5.67
C SER A 133 -2.82 6.46 -6.02
N ILE A 134 -3.66 6.61 -5.01
CA ILE A 134 -5.09 6.86 -5.15
C ILE A 134 -5.43 8.03 -4.24
N ILE A 135 -5.97 9.09 -4.82
CA ILE A 135 -6.46 10.26 -4.10
C ILE A 135 -7.95 10.38 -4.39
N ILE A 136 -8.75 10.36 -3.35
CA ILE A 136 -10.20 10.55 -3.44
C ILE A 136 -10.51 11.89 -2.78
N ASP A 137 -11.15 12.79 -3.50
CA ASP A 137 -11.52 14.09 -3.00
C ASP A 137 -12.91 14.07 -2.33
N LYS A 138 -13.30 15.20 -1.74
CA LYS A 138 -14.61 15.39 -1.09
C LYS A 138 -15.82 15.28 -2.02
N ASN A 139 -15.62 15.30 -3.34
CA ASN A 139 -16.66 15.14 -4.34
C ASN A 139 -16.76 13.69 -4.83
N ASN A 140 -16.04 12.76 -4.21
CA ASN A 140 -15.89 11.37 -4.65
C ASN A 140 -15.22 11.24 -6.03
N GLU A 141 -14.43 12.24 -6.44
CA GLU A 141 -13.56 12.08 -7.59
C GLU A 141 -12.25 11.39 -7.17
N ALA A 142 -11.96 10.27 -7.79
CA ALA A 142 -10.73 9.51 -7.56
C ALA A 142 -9.72 9.78 -8.66
N GLU A 143 -8.52 10.21 -8.27
CA GLU A 143 -7.35 10.27 -9.14
C GLU A 143 -6.43 9.10 -8.82
N ILE A 144 -6.14 8.28 -9.82
CA ILE A 144 -5.29 7.09 -9.69
C ILE A 144 -4.09 7.25 -10.61
N GLU A 145 -2.89 7.15 -10.06
CA GLU A 145 -1.65 7.13 -10.83
C GLU A 145 -0.88 5.85 -10.54
N GLU A 146 -0.48 5.14 -11.59
CA GLU A 146 0.38 3.96 -11.50
C GLU A 146 1.64 4.16 -12.34
N THR A 147 2.79 3.98 -11.73
CA THR A 147 4.09 3.96 -12.39
C THR A 147 4.71 2.58 -12.28
N SER A 148 5.07 2.00 -13.42
CA SER A 148 5.67 0.66 -13.50
C SER A 148 7.15 0.76 -13.83
N PHE A 149 7.93 -0.20 -13.31
CA PHE A 149 9.39 -0.26 -13.44
C PHE A 149 9.83 -1.57 -14.10
N ASN A 150 10.95 -1.50 -14.86
CA ASN A 150 11.64 -2.66 -15.38
C ASN A 150 12.60 -3.26 -14.33
N GLU A 151 13.36 -4.26 -14.75
CA GLU A 151 14.36 -4.92 -13.88
C GLU A 151 15.53 -3.98 -13.53
N ALA A 152 15.85 -3.02 -14.40
CA ALA A 152 16.82 -1.98 -14.12
C ALA A 152 16.27 -0.83 -13.26
N ARG A 153 14.99 -0.92 -12.84
CA ARG A 153 14.27 0.08 -12.03
C ARG A 153 14.00 1.40 -12.73
N GLU A 154 14.08 1.37 -14.04
CA GLU A 154 13.71 2.50 -14.86
C GLU A 154 12.19 2.51 -15.05
N ILE A 155 11.63 3.70 -15.14
CA ILE A 155 10.20 3.88 -15.42
C ILE A 155 9.94 3.43 -16.87
N VAL A 156 9.11 2.41 -17.03
CA VAL A 156 8.69 1.91 -18.37
C VAL A 156 7.31 2.39 -18.75
N LYS A 157 6.49 2.73 -17.78
CA LYS A 157 5.12 3.18 -18.02
C LYS A 157 4.56 3.96 -16.84
N SER A 158 3.84 5.03 -17.14
CA SER A 158 2.97 5.71 -16.18
C SER A 158 1.57 5.82 -16.79
N LYS A 159 0.57 5.60 -15.94
CA LYS A 159 -0.85 5.76 -16.28
C LYS A 159 -1.52 6.61 -15.24
N LYS A 160 -2.43 7.46 -15.69
CA LYS A 160 -3.27 8.29 -14.84
C LYS A 160 -4.72 8.12 -15.24
N PHE A 161 -5.58 7.94 -14.25
CA PHE A 161 -7.01 7.81 -14.42
C PHE A 161 -7.73 8.76 -13.49
N LYS A 162 -8.88 9.25 -13.93
CA LYS A 162 -9.85 9.95 -13.09
C LYS A 162 -11.17 9.20 -13.17
N LEU A 163 -11.76 8.93 -12.03
CA LEU A 163 -13.00 8.18 -11.88
C LEU A 163 -13.91 8.89 -10.89
N GLU A 164 -15.19 8.82 -11.12
CA GLU A 164 -16.21 9.18 -10.11
C GLU A 164 -16.62 7.91 -9.36
N ILE A 165 -16.49 7.93 -8.03
CA ILE A 165 -16.92 6.83 -7.15
C ILE A 165 -18.42 7.02 -6.90
N LYS A 166 -19.21 6.05 -7.29
CA LYS A 166 -20.67 6.04 -7.15
C LYS A 166 -21.09 5.31 -5.89
#